data_4f35d2daa11de86d836980b16b8d9f67
#
_entry.id   4f35d2daa11de86d836980b16b8d9f67
#
_cell.length_a   1.000
_cell.length_b   1.000
_cell.length_c   1.000
_cell.angle_alpha   90.00
_cell.angle_beta   90.00
_cell.angle_gamma   90.00
#
_symmetry.space_group_name_H-M   'P 1'
#
loop_
_entity.id
_entity.type
_entity.pdbx_description
1 polymer ?
#
loop_
_entity_poly.entity_id
_entity_poly.type
_entity_poly.pdbx_seq_one_letter_code
_entity_poly.pdbx_strand_id
1 'polypeptide(L)'
;MKREDIIRLSYTKECFAVVIRHSVREVITDARQSLYQLLTSEGKEMARDFGTNLPTNKPIRLYHSHVERCKETAECIQESYKGQVHSLTCHDLLTGFYVFDPEPILGDVNKCGNFQFIANWFKGLYSETQIMNPYTARQKMLDAFKHNYNENYLDIYVTHDWNIALLSSLYYDVMKHEYPWPGFMNGILLTRHNKQFLFSCESNQNVVI
;
A
#
# COMPACT_ATOMS: atom_id res chain seq x y z
N MET A 1 7.23 -4.75 -5.42
CA MET A 1 8.23 -5.62 -4.73
C MET A 1 7.50 -6.75 -4.04
N LYS A 2 8.06 -7.96 -4.04
CA LYS A 2 7.49 -9.12 -3.34
C LYS A 2 7.72 -9.01 -1.82
N ARG A 3 6.85 -9.68 -1.05
CA ARG A 3 6.89 -9.69 0.43
C ARG A 3 8.28 -10.05 0.99
N GLU A 4 8.91 -11.08 0.45
CA GLU A 4 10.22 -11.58 0.92
C GLU A 4 11.33 -10.54 0.70
N ASP A 5 11.29 -9.82 -0.42
CA ASP A 5 12.23 -8.74 -0.71
C ASP A 5 12.01 -7.53 0.22
N ILE A 6 10.74 -7.21 0.52
CA ILE A 6 10.40 -6.15 1.48
C ILE A 6 11.01 -6.48 2.84
N ILE A 7 10.78 -7.70 3.36
CA ILE A 7 11.35 -8.14 4.62
C ILE A 7 12.88 -8.01 4.59
N ARG A 8 13.54 -8.57 3.60
CA ARG A 8 15.00 -8.55 3.46
C ARG A 8 15.57 -7.13 3.42
N LEU A 9 14.96 -6.24 2.67
CA LEU A 9 15.43 -4.86 2.49
C LEU A 9 15.06 -3.94 3.66
N SER A 10 14.02 -4.27 4.43
CA SER A 10 13.66 -3.50 5.63
C SER A 10 14.71 -3.56 6.74
N TYR A 11 15.65 -4.52 6.67
CA TYR A 11 16.80 -4.60 7.58
C TYR A 11 17.87 -3.54 7.30
N THR A 12 17.82 -2.83 6.19
CA THR A 12 18.75 -1.74 5.91
C THR A 12 18.49 -0.54 6.82
N LYS A 13 19.54 0.16 7.23
CA LYS A 13 19.42 1.34 8.13
C LYS A 13 18.65 2.48 7.48
N GLU A 14 18.71 2.59 6.17
CA GLU A 14 18.06 3.61 5.36
C GLU A 14 16.54 3.41 5.25
N CYS A 15 16.04 2.16 5.49
CA CYS A 15 14.62 1.89 5.44
C CYS A 15 13.90 2.60 6.58
N PHE A 16 12.89 3.40 6.24
CA PHE A 16 12.05 4.08 7.21
C PHE A 16 10.57 3.75 7.06
N ALA A 17 10.14 3.28 5.89
CA ALA A 17 8.76 2.91 5.69
C ALA A 17 8.57 1.77 4.67
N VAL A 18 7.54 1.00 4.91
CA VAL A 18 7.04 -0.06 4.04
C VAL A 18 5.57 0.21 3.75
N VAL A 19 5.17 0.24 2.49
CA VAL A 19 3.77 0.38 2.07
C VAL A 19 3.35 -0.93 1.44
N ILE A 20 2.42 -1.66 2.05
CA ILE A 20 2.00 -2.99 1.60
C ILE A 20 0.51 -3.05 1.30
N ARG A 21 0.15 -3.87 0.33
CA ARG A 21 -1.23 -4.31 0.15
C ARG A 21 -1.62 -5.21 1.33
N HIS A 22 -2.87 -5.07 1.83
CA HIS A 22 -3.43 -5.98 2.83
C HIS A 22 -3.25 -7.45 2.44
N SER A 23 -3.38 -8.35 3.40
CA SER A 23 -3.21 -9.79 3.22
C SER A 23 -4.40 -10.44 2.51
N VAL A 24 -4.33 -11.77 2.32
CA VAL A 24 -5.35 -12.55 1.60
C VAL A 24 -6.71 -12.39 2.26
N ARG A 25 -7.70 -12.04 1.46
CA ARG A 25 -9.08 -11.79 1.86
C ARG A 25 -10.04 -12.71 1.13
N GLU A 26 -11.27 -12.76 1.59
CA GLU A 26 -12.37 -13.42 0.89
C GLU A 26 -12.57 -12.84 -0.52
N VAL A 27 -13.11 -13.63 -1.42
CA VAL A 27 -13.32 -13.25 -2.82
C VAL A 27 -14.31 -12.10 -2.94
N ILE A 28 -13.99 -11.09 -3.73
CA ILE A 28 -14.91 -10.01 -4.09
C ILE A 28 -15.49 -10.31 -5.48
N THR A 29 -16.80 -10.51 -5.53
CA THR A 29 -17.55 -10.69 -6.78
C THR A 29 -18.21 -9.40 -7.27
N ASP A 30 -18.46 -8.44 -6.37
CA ASP A 30 -18.96 -7.10 -6.66
C ASP A 30 -18.09 -6.07 -5.93
N ALA A 31 -17.52 -5.13 -6.68
CA ALA A 31 -16.65 -4.07 -6.15
C ALA A 31 -17.36 -3.21 -5.08
N ARG A 32 -18.69 -3.05 -5.14
CA ARG A 32 -19.50 -2.34 -4.15
C ARG A 32 -19.47 -2.99 -2.77
N GLN A 33 -19.24 -4.30 -2.73
CA GLN A 33 -19.12 -5.07 -1.48
C GLN A 33 -17.69 -5.15 -0.96
N SER A 34 -16.74 -4.54 -1.66
CA SER A 34 -15.31 -4.65 -1.35
C SER A 34 -14.95 -4.19 0.07
N LEU A 35 -15.71 -3.26 0.65
CA LEU A 35 -15.45 -2.72 2.00
C LEU A 35 -15.70 -3.74 3.12
N TYR A 36 -16.53 -4.76 2.89
CA TYR A 36 -16.99 -5.71 3.90
C TYR A 36 -16.21 -7.03 3.94
N GLN A 37 -15.29 -7.24 2.99
CA GLN A 37 -14.53 -8.48 2.92
C GLN A 37 -13.39 -8.49 3.94
N LEU A 38 -13.38 -9.54 4.77
CA LEU A 38 -12.39 -9.77 5.81
C LEU A 38 -11.22 -10.62 5.30
N LEU A 39 -10.19 -10.78 6.12
CA LEU A 39 -9.11 -11.70 5.84
C LEU A 39 -9.56 -13.17 5.97
N THR A 40 -9.00 -14.02 5.12
CA THR A 40 -9.06 -15.47 5.33
C THR A 40 -8.14 -15.90 6.47
N SER A 41 -8.29 -17.14 6.97
CA SER A 41 -7.34 -17.71 7.94
C SER A 41 -5.91 -17.71 7.39
N GLU A 42 -5.72 -18.08 6.13
CA GLU A 42 -4.44 -18.01 5.43
C GLU A 42 -3.90 -16.57 5.39
N GLY A 43 -4.78 -15.59 5.14
CA GLY A 43 -4.41 -14.17 5.15
C GLY A 43 -3.90 -13.71 6.51
N LYS A 44 -4.53 -14.14 7.60
CA LYS A 44 -4.09 -13.83 8.97
C LYS A 44 -2.73 -14.45 9.28
N GLU A 45 -2.50 -15.70 8.87
CA GLU A 45 -1.20 -16.38 9.02
C GLU A 45 -0.10 -15.70 8.21
N MET A 46 -0.39 -15.33 6.95
CA MET A 46 0.56 -14.60 6.10
C MET A 46 0.96 -13.24 6.71
N ALA A 47 0.02 -12.52 7.31
CA ALA A 47 0.29 -11.25 7.98
C ALA A 47 1.12 -11.45 9.26
N ARG A 48 0.85 -12.50 10.05
CA ARG A 48 1.67 -12.86 11.23
C ARG A 48 3.09 -13.27 10.84
N ASP A 49 3.24 -14.08 9.78
CA ASP A 49 4.56 -14.44 9.26
C ASP A 49 5.37 -13.19 8.87
N PHE A 50 4.73 -12.24 8.19
CA PHE A 50 5.36 -10.97 7.87
C PHE A 50 5.84 -10.23 9.12
N GLY A 51 4.97 -10.05 10.13
CA GLY A 51 5.31 -9.38 11.39
C GLY A 51 6.46 -10.06 12.13
N THR A 52 6.45 -11.40 12.17
CA THR A 52 7.49 -12.21 12.82
C THR A 52 8.89 -12.01 12.20
N ASN A 53 8.93 -11.74 10.89
CA ASN A 53 10.17 -11.62 10.11
C ASN A 53 10.62 -10.17 9.88
N LEU A 54 9.95 -9.17 10.43
CA LEU A 54 10.41 -7.78 10.37
C LEU A 54 11.62 -7.52 11.27
N PRO A 55 12.50 -6.55 10.93
CA PRO A 55 13.63 -6.18 11.78
C PRO A 55 13.16 -5.57 13.10
N THR A 56 13.82 -5.96 14.20
CA THR A 56 13.47 -5.54 15.56
C THR A 56 14.38 -4.44 16.12
N ASN A 57 15.27 -3.91 15.30
CA ASN A 57 16.24 -2.87 15.67
C ASN A 57 15.64 -1.46 15.78
N LYS A 58 14.39 -1.28 15.36
CA LYS A 58 13.60 -0.04 15.54
C LYS A 58 12.19 -0.40 16.01
N PRO A 59 11.56 0.43 16.85
CA PRO A 59 10.12 0.31 17.09
C PRO A 59 9.35 0.54 15.78
N ILE A 60 8.22 -0.16 15.63
CA ILE A 60 7.34 0.05 14.47
C ILE A 60 6.17 0.97 14.81
N ARG A 61 5.71 1.74 13.81
CA ARG A 61 4.41 2.41 13.80
C ARG A 61 3.58 1.80 12.69
N LEU A 62 2.41 1.31 13.03
CA LEU A 62 1.48 0.68 12.10
C LEU A 62 0.40 1.67 11.71
N TYR A 63 0.17 1.79 10.41
CA TYR A 63 -0.92 2.59 9.83
C TYR A 63 -1.78 1.71 8.93
N HIS A 64 -3.08 1.84 9.01
CA HIS A 64 -4.01 1.08 8.18
C HIS A 64 -5.11 1.94 7.59
N SER A 65 -5.71 1.50 6.48
CA SER A 65 -6.91 2.12 5.93
C SER A 65 -8.13 1.85 6.84
N HIS A 66 -9.23 2.60 6.64
CA HIS A 66 -10.49 2.38 7.34
C HIS A 66 -11.15 1.01 7.07
N VAL A 67 -10.70 0.30 6.03
CA VAL A 67 -11.29 -0.97 5.63
C VAL A 67 -10.78 -2.09 6.54
N GLU A 68 -11.71 -2.89 7.10
CA GLU A 68 -11.44 -3.85 8.16
C GLU A 68 -10.30 -4.83 7.82
N ARG A 69 -10.21 -5.35 6.58
CA ARG A 69 -9.09 -6.25 6.19
C ARG A 69 -7.70 -5.62 6.29
N CYS A 70 -7.59 -4.29 6.14
CA CYS A 70 -6.30 -3.60 6.36
C CYS A 70 -6.00 -3.49 7.85
N LYS A 71 -6.99 -3.23 8.67
CA LYS A 71 -6.90 -3.23 10.13
C LYS A 71 -6.53 -4.63 10.64
N GLU A 72 -7.25 -5.69 10.23
CA GLU A 72 -6.91 -7.07 10.58
C GLU A 72 -5.48 -7.46 10.17
N THR A 73 -5.01 -7.00 8.98
CA THR A 73 -3.63 -7.22 8.55
C THR A 73 -2.65 -6.55 9.52
N ALA A 74 -2.89 -5.28 9.87
CA ALA A 74 -2.03 -4.54 10.78
C ALA A 74 -2.05 -5.11 12.21
N GLU A 75 -3.21 -5.55 12.71
CA GLU A 75 -3.35 -6.22 13.99
C GLU A 75 -2.58 -7.55 14.03
N CYS A 76 -2.68 -8.38 12.99
CA CYS A 76 -1.89 -9.62 12.88
C CYS A 76 -0.37 -9.36 12.86
N ILE A 77 0.08 -8.28 12.20
CA ILE A 77 1.48 -7.85 12.24
C ILE A 77 1.85 -7.42 13.65
N GLN A 78 1.01 -6.62 14.31
CA GLN A 78 1.22 -6.16 15.68
C GLN A 78 1.37 -7.35 16.67
N GLU A 79 0.46 -8.32 16.60
CA GLU A 79 0.44 -9.50 17.49
C GLU A 79 1.69 -10.36 17.36
N SER A 80 2.28 -10.43 16.15
CA SER A 80 3.40 -11.35 15.85
C SER A 80 4.77 -10.66 15.86
N TYR A 81 4.80 -9.33 15.85
CA TYR A 81 6.05 -8.59 15.85
C TYR A 81 6.84 -8.78 17.15
N LYS A 82 8.11 -9.14 17.03
CA LYS A 82 8.97 -9.45 18.19
C LYS A 82 9.63 -8.24 18.83
N GLY A 83 9.56 -7.07 18.17
CA GLY A 83 10.09 -5.82 18.69
C GLY A 83 9.03 -4.97 19.38
N GLN A 84 9.32 -3.69 19.56
CA GLN A 84 8.38 -2.74 20.18
C GLN A 84 7.40 -2.19 19.13
N VAL A 85 6.11 -2.29 19.39
CA VAL A 85 5.08 -1.54 18.65
C VAL A 85 4.82 -0.22 19.36
N HIS A 86 5.03 0.89 18.66
CA HIS A 86 4.80 2.23 19.20
C HIS A 86 3.34 2.67 19.04
N SER A 87 2.72 2.40 17.89
CA SER A 87 1.33 2.77 17.61
C SER A 87 0.71 1.92 16.53
N LEU A 88 -0.63 1.81 16.60
CA LEU A 88 -1.50 1.30 15.53
C LEU A 88 -2.57 2.36 15.27
N THR A 89 -2.60 2.94 14.07
CA THR A 89 -3.42 4.13 13.77
C THR A 89 -4.10 4.00 12.42
N CYS A 90 -5.38 4.35 12.36
CA CYS A 90 -6.10 4.50 11.11
C CYS A 90 -5.64 5.77 10.38
N HIS A 91 -5.46 5.69 9.05
CA HIS A 91 -4.96 6.81 8.25
C HIS A 91 -5.76 6.98 6.95
N ASP A 92 -6.39 8.12 6.77
CA ASP A 92 -7.35 8.40 5.69
C ASP A 92 -6.76 8.21 4.28
N LEU A 93 -5.51 8.60 4.07
CA LEU A 93 -4.84 8.47 2.76
C LEU A 93 -4.57 7.02 2.34
N LEU A 94 -4.77 6.04 3.22
CA LEU A 94 -4.61 4.62 2.90
C LEU A 94 -5.90 3.98 2.37
N THR A 95 -7.02 4.69 2.46
CA THR A 95 -8.29 4.33 1.80
C THR A 95 -8.34 5.04 0.42
N GLY A 96 -9.36 4.83 -0.35
CA GLY A 96 -9.52 5.49 -1.66
C GLY A 96 -9.89 6.99 -1.55
N PHE A 97 -9.11 7.78 -0.82
CA PHE A 97 -9.35 9.21 -0.54
C PHE A 97 -9.51 10.08 -1.79
N TYR A 98 -9.05 9.59 -2.91
CA TYR A 98 -9.12 10.23 -4.21
C TYR A 98 -10.44 9.97 -4.95
N VAL A 99 -11.30 9.07 -4.46
CA VAL A 99 -12.61 8.76 -5.04
C VAL A 99 -13.67 9.63 -4.37
N PHE A 100 -14.28 10.53 -5.12
CA PHE A 100 -15.30 11.48 -4.62
C PHE A 100 -16.71 10.97 -4.86
N ASP A 101 -16.93 10.29 -5.99
CA ASP A 101 -18.18 9.62 -6.33
C ASP A 101 -17.92 8.14 -6.60
N PRO A 102 -18.16 7.25 -5.63
CA PRO A 102 -17.79 5.86 -5.74
C PRO A 102 -18.68 5.04 -6.70
N GLU A 103 -19.96 5.41 -6.89
CA GLU A 103 -20.90 4.58 -7.66
C GLU A 103 -20.50 4.39 -9.13
N PRO A 104 -20.20 5.44 -9.93
CA PRO A 104 -19.76 5.26 -11.30
C PRO A 104 -18.40 4.55 -11.37
N ILE A 105 -17.48 4.84 -10.43
CA ILE A 105 -16.15 4.22 -10.39
C ILE A 105 -16.26 2.72 -10.13
N LEU A 106 -16.99 2.29 -9.09
CA LEU A 106 -17.20 0.88 -8.77
C LEU A 106 -17.98 0.15 -9.86
N GLY A 107 -18.94 0.83 -10.51
CA GLY A 107 -19.65 0.31 -11.66
C GLY A 107 -18.73 0.04 -12.84
N ASP A 108 -17.75 0.89 -13.09
CA ASP A 108 -16.76 0.68 -14.15
C ASP A 108 -15.76 -0.43 -13.80
N VAL A 109 -15.31 -0.47 -12.56
CA VAL A 109 -14.45 -1.56 -12.05
C VAL A 109 -15.12 -2.93 -12.23
N ASN A 110 -16.42 -3.05 -11.95
CA ASN A 110 -17.18 -4.29 -12.17
C ASN A 110 -17.22 -4.70 -13.65
N LYS A 111 -17.20 -3.74 -14.58
CA LYS A 111 -17.24 -3.99 -16.03
C LYS A 111 -15.87 -4.32 -16.59
N CYS A 112 -14.84 -3.58 -16.23
CA CYS A 112 -13.54 -3.66 -16.90
C CYS A 112 -12.41 -4.25 -16.02
N GLY A 113 -12.65 -4.42 -14.71
CA GLY A 113 -11.66 -4.90 -13.75
C GLY A 113 -10.68 -3.81 -13.28
N ASN A 114 -9.98 -4.11 -12.18
CA ASN A 114 -9.09 -3.16 -11.49
C ASN A 114 -7.96 -2.62 -12.38
N PHE A 115 -7.35 -3.48 -13.17
CA PHE A 115 -6.23 -3.09 -14.06
C PHE A 115 -6.69 -2.04 -15.08
N GLN A 116 -7.78 -2.34 -15.79
CA GLN A 116 -8.30 -1.43 -16.82
C GLN A 116 -8.81 -0.12 -16.21
N PHE A 117 -9.43 -0.18 -15.02
CA PHE A 117 -9.81 1.02 -14.28
C PHE A 117 -8.60 1.93 -14.01
N ILE A 118 -7.50 1.39 -13.46
CA ILE A 118 -6.28 2.18 -13.22
C ILE A 118 -5.74 2.77 -14.52
N ALA A 119 -5.68 1.98 -15.60
CA ALA A 119 -5.24 2.48 -16.90
C ALA A 119 -6.13 3.62 -17.42
N ASN A 120 -7.45 3.49 -17.28
CA ASN A 120 -8.42 4.52 -17.65
C ASN A 120 -8.26 5.78 -16.81
N TRP A 121 -8.01 5.64 -15.50
CA TRP A 121 -7.77 6.76 -14.60
C TRP A 121 -6.53 7.55 -15.01
N PHE A 122 -5.42 6.89 -15.30
CA PHE A 122 -4.19 7.55 -15.77
C PHE A 122 -4.33 8.17 -17.16
N LYS A 123 -5.25 7.68 -18.00
CA LYS A 123 -5.61 8.28 -19.29
C LYS A 123 -6.55 9.50 -19.15
N GLY A 124 -7.00 9.82 -17.94
CA GLY A 124 -7.92 10.95 -17.69
C GLY A 124 -9.34 10.72 -18.20
N LEU A 125 -9.81 9.45 -18.24
CA LEU A 125 -11.15 9.12 -18.74
C LEU A 125 -12.27 9.37 -17.71
N TYR A 126 -11.93 9.75 -16.49
CA TYR A 126 -12.89 10.09 -15.43
C TYR A 126 -12.87 11.59 -15.15
N SER A 127 -14.04 12.14 -14.79
CA SER A 127 -14.15 13.52 -14.35
C SER A 127 -13.44 13.75 -13.01
N GLU A 128 -12.82 14.91 -12.85
CA GLU A 128 -12.22 15.32 -11.57
C GLU A 128 -13.27 15.55 -10.46
N THR A 129 -14.55 15.58 -10.78
CA THR A 129 -15.65 15.55 -9.80
C THR A 129 -15.94 14.13 -9.28
N GLN A 130 -15.51 13.10 -10.00
CA GLN A 130 -15.67 11.69 -9.61
C GLN A 130 -14.43 11.14 -8.92
N ILE A 131 -13.25 11.49 -9.44
CA ILE A 131 -11.98 11.01 -8.93
C ILE A 131 -10.89 12.06 -9.13
N MET A 132 -10.03 12.23 -8.14
CA MET A 132 -8.87 13.13 -8.19
C MET A 132 -7.93 12.76 -9.33
N ASN A 133 -7.26 13.75 -9.92
CA ASN A 133 -6.17 13.49 -10.86
C ASN A 133 -5.13 12.53 -10.24
N PRO A 134 -4.70 11.45 -10.93
CA PRO A 134 -3.85 10.41 -10.32
C PRO A 134 -2.47 10.92 -9.90
N TYR A 135 -1.90 11.88 -10.63
CA TYR A 135 -0.61 12.48 -10.27
C TYR A 135 -0.71 13.32 -9.00
N THR A 136 -1.81 14.04 -8.83
CA THR A 136 -2.11 14.79 -7.59
C THR A 136 -2.34 13.85 -6.41
N ALA A 137 -3.10 12.78 -6.60
CA ALA A 137 -3.33 11.78 -5.57
C ALA A 137 -2.03 11.11 -5.12
N ARG A 138 -1.18 10.71 -6.07
CA ARG A 138 0.13 10.14 -5.79
C ARG A 138 1.01 11.10 -5.00
N GLN A 139 1.08 12.37 -5.41
CA GLN A 139 1.90 13.36 -4.72
C GLN A 139 1.47 13.56 -3.27
N LYS A 140 0.16 13.62 -3.00
CA LYS A 140 -0.36 13.72 -1.62
C LYS A 140 0.08 12.55 -0.73
N MET A 141 0.09 11.31 -1.26
CA MET A 141 0.59 10.16 -0.50
C MET A 141 2.09 10.28 -0.21
N LEU A 142 2.89 10.65 -1.22
CA LEU A 142 4.33 10.80 -1.05
C LEU A 142 4.67 11.90 -0.03
N ASP A 143 3.98 13.02 -0.08
CA ASP A 143 4.18 14.14 0.86
C ASP A 143 3.81 13.72 2.29
N ALA A 144 2.74 12.94 2.48
CA ALA A 144 2.37 12.41 3.78
C ALA A 144 3.43 11.46 4.35
N PHE A 145 4.00 10.56 3.54
CA PHE A 145 5.07 9.66 3.98
C PHE A 145 6.34 10.43 4.35
N LYS A 146 6.70 11.47 3.59
CA LYS A 146 7.84 12.33 3.92
C LYS A 146 7.60 13.14 5.20
N HIS A 147 6.39 13.65 5.38
CA HIS A 147 6.02 14.40 6.58
C HIS A 147 6.07 13.54 7.85
N ASN A 148 5.65 12.27 7.75
CA ASN A 148 5.69 11.32 8.85
C ASN A 148 7.08 10.76 9.14
N TYR A 149 8.07 11.01 8.28
CA TYR A 149 9.42 10.47 8.43
C TYR A 149 10.00 10.75 9.82
N ASN A 150 10.46 9.68 10.45
CA ASN A 150 11.24 9.73 11.67
C ASN A 150 12.25 8.57 11.67
N GLU A 151 13.53 8.88 11.79
CA GLU A 151 14.62 7.90 11.70
C GLU A 151 14.62 6.84 12.81
N ASN A 152 13.92 7.13 13.92
CA ASN A 152 13.84 6.22 15.07
C ASN A 152 12.78 5.13 14.91
N TYR A 153 11.97 5.17 13.86
CA TYR A 153 10.88 4.22 13.62
C TYR A 153 10.99 3.55 12.25
N LEU A 154 10.37 2.39 12.14
CA LEU A 154 9.99 1.79 10.87
C LEU A 154 8.46 1.88 10.74
N ASP A 155 7.99 2.62 9.75
CA ASP A 155 6.57 2.79 9.47
C ASP A 155 6.07 1.67 8.57
N ILE A 156 4.96 1.04 8.94
CA ILE A 156 4.29 0.02 8.13
C ILE A 156 2.91 0.55 7.75
N TYR A 157 2.70 0.82 6.47
CA TYR A 157 1.44 1.30 5.91
C TYR A 157 0.70 0.16 5.22
N VAL A 158 -0.43 -0.26 5.76
CA VAL A 158 -1.29 -1.31 5.18
C VAL A 158 -2.42 -0.68 4.38
N THR A 159 -2.44 -0.95 3.09
CA THR A 159 -3.35 -0.31 2.13
C THR A 159 -3.89 -1.31 1.08
N HIS A 160 -4.33 -0.81 -0.07
CA HIS A 160 -4.98 -1.54 -1.15
C HIS A 160 -4.12 -1.57 -2.42
N ASP A 161 -4.46 -2.48 -3.33
CA ASP A 161 -3.81 -2.63 -4.63
C ASP A 161 -3.84 -1.35 -5.48
N TRP A 162 -4.94 -0.58 -5.46
CA TRP A 162 -5.02 0.69 -6.18
C TRP A 162 -3.98 1.71 -5.69
N ASN A 163 -3.78 1.82 -4.38
CA ASN A 163 -2.76 2.71 -3.81
C ASN A 163 -1.34 2.25 -4.16
N ILE A 164 -1.10 0.93 -4.14
CA ILE A 164 0.19 0.39 -4.59
C ILE A 164 0.39 0.65 -6.08
N ALA A 165 -0.62 0.46 -6.92
CA ALA A 165 -0.56 0.76 -8.36
C ALA A 165 -0.31 2.25 -8.62
N LEU A 166 -1.03 3.13 -7.90
CA LEU A 166 -0.86 4.58 -7.96
C LEU A 166 0.59 5.00 -7.66
N LEU A 167 1.16 4.49 -6.58
CA LEU A 167 2.54 4.78 -6.19
C LEU A 167 3.54 4.14 -7.17
N SER A 168 3.29 2.91 -7.63
CA SER A 168 4.15 2.21 -8.59
C SER A 168 4.24 2.89 -9.95
N SER A 169 3.32 3.81 -10.26
CA SER A 169 3.36 4.62 -11.49
C SER A 169 4.55 5.59 -11.56
N LEU A 170 5.31 5.76 -10.47
CA LEU A 170 6.62 6.42 -10.48
C LEU A 170 7.67 5.60 -11.25
N TYR A 171 7.45 4.30 -11.34
CA TYR A 171 8.42 3.33 -11.81
C TYR A 171 7.97 2.59 -13.06
N TYR A 172 6.68 2.21 -13.10
CA TYR A 172 6.07 1.48 -14.20
C TYR A 172 5.09 2.34 -14.97
N ASP A 173 4.97 2.06 -16.26
CA ASP A 173 3.81 2.50 -17.03
C ASP A 173 2.62 1.61 -16.66
N VAL A 174 1.82 2.04 -15.69
CA VAL A 174 0.64 1.29 -15.20
C VAL A 174 -0.49 1.19 -16.24
N MET A 175 -0.37 1.86 -17.38
CA MET A 175 -1.32 1.76 -18.50
C MET A 175 -0.99 0.58 -19.43
N LYS A 176 0.21 0.00 -19.32
CA LYS A 176 0.63 -1.14 -20.12
C LYS A 176 0.22 -2.44 -19.48
N HIS A 177 -0.16 -3.41 -20.31
CA HIS A 177 -0.61 -4.73 -19.87
C HIS A 177 0.47 -5.52 -19.10
N GLU A 178 1.74 -5.22 -19.33
CA GLU A 178 2.88 -5.84 -18.66
C GLU A 178 3.10 -5.35 -17.22
N TYR A 179 2.34 -4.34 -16.76
CA TYR A 179 2.44 -3.88 -15.37
C TYR A 179 2.12 -5.02 -14.39
N PRO A 180 3.06 -5.39 -13.50
CA PRO A 180 2.84 -6.47 -12.55
C PRO A 180 1.87 -6.01 -11.46
N TRP A 181 0.60 -6.46 -11.54
CA TRP A 181 -0.41 -6.11 -10.54
C TRP A 181 0.03 -6.54 -9.13
N PRO A 182 -0.06 -5.66 -8.12
CA PRO A 182 0.43 -5.97 -6.79
C PRO A 182 -0.35 -7.11 -6.14
N GLY A 183 0.35 -8.21 -5.80
CA GLY A 183 -0.19 -9.31 -5.02
C GLY A 183 -0.45 -8.93 -3.57
N PHE A 184 -1.09 -9.82 -2.81
CA PHE A 184 -1.27 -9.65 -1.37
C PHE A 184 0.07 -9.56 -0.65
N MET A 185 0.19 -8.69 0.34
CA MET A 185 1.40 -8.37 1.10
C MET A 185 2.58 -7.88 0.26
N ASN A 186 2.43 -7.75 -1.07
CA ASN A 186 3.40 -7.08 -1.92
C ASN A 186 3.30 -5.56 -1.74
N GLY A 187 4.36 -4.84 -2.03
CA GLY A 187 4.36 -3.41 -1.80
C GLY A 187 5.61 -2.68 -2.25
N ILE A 188 5.95 -1.66 -1.51
CA ILE A 188 6.94 -0.64 -1.83
C ILE A 188 7.77 -0.37 -0.60
N LEU A 189 9.04 -0.11 -0.79
CA LEU A 189 9.96 0.32 0.25
C LEU A 189 10.30 1.80 0.10
N LEU A 190 10.31 2.53 1.19
CA LEU A 190 10.79 3.91 1.26
C LEU A 190 12.07 3.94 2.09
N THR A 191 13.12 4.52 1.50
CA THR A 191 14.42 4.67 2.16
C THR A 191 14.86 6.13 2.15
N ARG A 192 15.78 6.48 3.03
CA ARG A 192 16.41 7.79 3.03
C ARG A 192 17.93 7.64 3.01
N HIS A 193 18.54 8.09 1.92
CA HIS A 193 19.98 8.06 1.74
C HIS A 193 20.51 9.47 1.40
N ASN A 194 21.55 9.93 2.08
CA ASN A 194 22.14 11.26 1.87
C ASN A 194 21.11 12.41 1.85
N LYS A 195 20.13 12.38 2.77
CA LYS A 195 19.01 13.34 2.89
C LYS A 195 17.98 13.28 1.76
N GLN A 196 18.15 12.40 0.77
CA GLN A 196 17.17 12.16 -0.30
C GLN A 196 16.23 11.02 0.07
N PHE A 197 14.94 11.20 -0.23
CA PHE A 197 13.94 10.14 -0.12
C PHE A 197 13.92 9.33 -1.41
N LEU A 198 13.98 8.02 -1.27
CA LEU A 198 14.00 7.06 -2.36
C LEU A 198 12.80 6.13 -2.26
N PHE A 199 12.25 5.79 -3.40
CA PHE A 199 11.13 4.91 -3.59
C PHE A 199 11.57 3.67 -4.38
N SER A 200 11.25 2.48 -3.90
CA SER A 200 11.65 1.21 -4.53
C SER A 200 10.46 0.28 -4.72
N CYS A 201 10.18 -0.06 -5.96
CA CYS A 201 9.22 -1.12 -6.34
C CYS A 201 9.91 -2.45 -6.62
N GLU A 202 11.22 -2.44 -6.85
CA GLU A 202 12.06 -3.61 -7.12
C GLU A 202 13.34 -3.55 -6.29
N SER A 203 13.95 -4.72 -6.08
CA SER A 203 15.09 -4.87 -5.16
C SER A 203 16.33 -4.06 -5.54
N ASN A 204 16.50 -3.70 -6.81
CA ASN A 204 17.74 -3.12 -7.34
C ASN A 204 17.57 -1.73 -7.97
N GLN A 205 16.40 -1.12 -7.87
CA GLN A 205 16.13 0.17 -8.53
C GLN A 205 15.40 1.12 -7.60
N ASN A 206 15.90 2.35 -7.52
CA ASN A 206 15.35 3.42 -6.71
C ASN A 206 14.99 4.64 -7.56
N VAL A 207 13.87 5.29 -7.24
CA VAL A 207 13.49 6.58 -7.79
C VAL A 207 13.57 7.62 -6.69
N VAL A 208 14.21 8.76 -6.95
CA VAL A 208 14.22 9.91 -6.02
C VAL A 208 12.84 10.56 -6.03
N ILE A 209 12.27 10.82 -4.86
CA ILE A 209 10.93 11.41 -4.68
C ILE A 209 10.95 12.71 -3.87
#